data_6d8c8df7fc71797f4f5ee7c3e06423b0
#
_entry.id   6d8c8df7fc71797f4f5ee7c3e06423b0
#
_cell.length_a   1.000
_cell.length_b   1.000
_cell.length_c   1.000
_cell.angle_alpha   90.00
_cell.angle_beta   90.00
_cell.angle_gamma   90.00
#
_symmetry.space_group_name_H-M   'P 1'
#
loop_
_entity.id
_entity.type
_entity.pdbx_description
1 polymer ?
#
loop_
_entity_poly.entity_id
_entity_poly.type
_entity_poly.pdbx_seq_one_letter_code
_entity_poly.pdbx_strand_id
1 'polypeptide(L)'
;LKMRVREGKVKPQVLEKFGSSDYKVLSPIMKQTFLKVVNLDLLEFASTIKLKTLIVWGRYDKDTPMYMARKLNRLIEGSRLVVYPAGHYSYVECFEAFLDELYCFLMGI
;
A
#
# COMPACT_ATOMS: atom_id res chain seq x y z
N LEU A 1 -1.70 3.15 -8.53
CA LEU A 1 -1.24 2.28 -9.61
C LEU A 1 -1.74 2.73 -10.96
N LYS A 2 -3.02 3.11 -11.06
CA LYS A 2 -3.57 3.63 -12.32
C LYS A 2 -2.85 4.90 -12.76
N MET A 3 -2.45 5.74 -11.82
CA MET A 3 -1.68 6.95 -12.12
C MET A 3 -0.32 6.60 -12.68
N ARG A 4 0.36 5.60 -12.11
CA ARG A 4 1.66 5.16 -12.61
C ARG A 4 1.58 4.61 -14.02
N VAL A 5 0.51 3.88 -14.34
CA VAL A 5 0.28 3.38 -15.70
C VAL A 5 0.13 4.56 -16.66
N ARG A 6 -0.66 5.57 -16.31
CA ARG A 6 -0.86 6.76 -17.15
C ARG A 6 0.43 7.55 -17.33
N GLU A 7 1.29 7.55 -16.33
CA GLU A 7 2.59 8.21 -16.40
C GLU A 7 3.63 7.39 -17.16
N GLY A 8 3.27 6.18 -17.60
CA GLY A 8 4.16 5.31 -18.34
C GLY A 8 5.21 4.62 -17.49
N LYS A 9 5.08 4.67 -16.17
CA LYS A 9 6.06 4.08 -15.24
C LYS A 9 5.86 2.59 -15.05
N VAL A 10 4.62 2.10 -15.20
CA VAL A 10 4.28 0.69 -15.06
C VAL A 10 3.35 0.32 -16.20
N LYS A 11 3.70 -0.75 -16.92
CA LYS A 11 2.86 -1.23 -18.02
C LYS A 11 1.65 -1.97 -17.49
N PRO A 12 0.47 -1.87 -18.14
CA PRO A 12 -0.73 -2.57 -17.70
C PRO A 12 -0.55 -4.07 -17.52
N GLN A 13 0.23 -4.71 -18.40
CA GLN A 13 0.50 -6.13 -18.33
C GLN A 13 1.23 -6.50 -17.05
N VAL A 14 2.10 -5.62 -16.55
CA VAL A 14 2.82 -5.84 -15.31
C VAL A 14 1.86 -5.79 -14.13
N LEU A 15 0.93 -4.82 -14.14
CA LEU A 15 -0.08 -4.70 -13.09
C LEU A 15 -1.00 -5.92 -13.05
N GLU A 16 -1.44 -6.39 -14.21
CA GLU A 16 -2.26 -7.60 -14.30
C GLU A 16 -1.51 -8.81 -13.75
N LYS A 17 -0.22 -8.93 -14.10
CA LYS A 17 0.62 -10.05 -13.67
C LYS A 17 0.88 -10.04 -12.17
N PHE A 18 1.01 -8.87 -11.56
CA PHE A 18 1.40 -8.72 -10.16
C PHE A 18 0.30 -8.14 -9.27
N GLY A 19 -0.97 -8.28 -9.67
CA GLY A 19 -2.09 -8.00 -8.79
C GLY A 19 -2.14 -8.99 -7.64
N SER A 20 -2.88 -8.67 -6.57
CA SER A 20 -2.90 -9.49 -5.36
C SER A 20 -3.35 -10.93 -5.62
N SER A 21 -4.27 -11.16 -6.57
CA SER A 21 -4.69 -12.51 -6.94
C SER A 21 -3.58 -13.28 -7.65
N ASP A 22 -2.79 -12.59 -8.47
CA ASP A 22 -1.68 -13.20 -9.18
C ASP A 22 -0.52 -13.51 -8.25
N TYR A 23 -0.33 -12.69 -7.22
CA TYR A 23 0.70 -12.92 -6.22
C TYR A 23 0.56 -14.30 -5.57
N LYS A 24 -0.68 -14.73 -5.30
CA LYS A 24 -0.95 -16.01 -4.64
C LYS A 24 -0.50 -17.22 -5.45
N VAL A 25 -0.43 -17.10 -6.77
CA VAL A 25 -0.02 -18.18 -7.66
C VAL A 25 1.48 -18.20 -7.97
N LEU A 26 2.22 -17.21 -7.49
CA LEU A 26 3.65 -17.14 -7.68
C LEU A 26 4.36 -18.20 -6.83
N SER A 27 5.51 -18.70 -7.33
CA SER A 27 6.36 -19.56 -6.54
C SER A 27 6.93 -18.80 -5.34
N PRO A 28 7.40 -19.49 -4.29
CA PRO A 28 8.01 -18.83 -3.13
C PRO A 28 9.14 -17.87 -3.51
N ILE A 29 10.01 -18.28 -4.45
CA ILE A 29 11.11 -17.43 -4.90
C ILE A 29 10.57 -16.19 -5.61
N MET A 30 9.56 -16.36 -6.46
CA MET A 30 8.95 -15.24 -7.16
C MET A 30 8.25 -14.28 -6.21
N LYS A 31 7.59 -14.82 -5.17
CA LYS A 31 6.97 -13.98 -4.14
C LYS A 31 8.00 -13.15 -3.41
N GLN A 32 9.14 -13.72 -3.04
CA GLN A 32 10.20 -12.97 -2.37
C GLN A 32 10.75 -11.87 -3.27
N THR A 33 10.97 -12.19 -4.54
CA THR A 33 11.46 -11.22 -5.51
C THR A 33 10.46 -10.08 -5.68
N PHE A 34 9.17 -10.40 -5.82
CA PHE A 34 8.12 -9.40 -5.95
C PHE A 34 8.09 -8.46 -4.75
N LEU A 35 8.09 -9.01 -3.54
CA LEU A 35 8.08 -8.20 -2.32
C LEU A 35 9.30 -7.31 -2.21
N LYS A 36 10.46 -7.81 -2.62
CA LYS A 36 11.70 -7.04 -2.60
C LYS A 36 11.64 -5.87 -3.56
N VAL A 37 11.15 -6.10 -4.77
CA VAL A 37 11.03 -5.04 -5.79
C VAL A 37 10.04 -3.97 -5.35
N VAL A 38 8.86 -4.39 -4.87
CA VAL A 38 7.85 -3.45 -4.37
C VAL A 38 8.39 -2.64 -3.20
N ASN A 39 9.10 -3.28 -2.29
CA ASN A 39 9.67 -2.63 -1.11
C ASN A 39 10.72 -1.59 -1.50
N LEU A 40 11.59 -1.89 -2.46
CA LEU A 40 12.59 -0.93 -2.95
C LEU A 40 11.92 0.29 -3.57
N ASP A 41 10.91 0.09 -4.43
CA ASP A 41 10.17 1.19 -5.03
C ASP A 41 9.56 2.09 -3.96
N LEU A 42 8.89 1.50 -2.98
CA LEU A 42 8.22 2.24 -1.92
C LEU A 42 9.22 3.02 -1.07
N LEU A 43 10.37 2.44 -0.78
CA LEU A 43 11.39 3.10 0.04
C LEU A 43 11.96 4.32 -0.68
N GLU A 44 12.23 4.21 -1.97
CA GLU A 44 12.74 5.33 -2.75
C GLU A 44 11.73 6.48 -2.80
N PHE A 45 10.46 6.17 -3.03
CA PHE A 45 9.42 7.18 -3.09
C PHE A 45 9.08 7.76 -1.71
N ALA A 46 8.97 6.90 -0.71
CA ALA A 46 8.49 7.30 0.60
C ALA A 46 9.34 8.41 1.22
N SER A 47 10.66 8.29 1.12
CA SER A 47 11.56 9.28 1.70
C SER A 47 11.49 10.65 1.01
N THR A 48 10.93 10.71 -0.20
CA THR A 48 10.80 11.96 -0.95
C THR A 48 9.41 12.60 -0.82
N ILE A 49 8.45 11.89 -0.22
CA ILE A 49 7.09 12.41 -0.09
C ILE A 49 7.06 13.50 0.98
N LYS A 50 6.62 14.69 0.58
CA LYS A 50 6.48 15.86 1.46
C LYS A 50 5.04 16.26 1.66
N LEU A 51 4.11 15.58 1.00
CA LEU A 51 2.69 15.86 1.10
C LEU A 51 2.09 15.15 2.30
N LYS A 52 1.02 15.71 2.85
CA LYS A 52 0.21 15.08 3.89
C LYS A 52 -0.26 13.71 3.38
N THR A 53 -0.01 12.65 4.13
CA THR A 53 -0.23 11.28 3.68
C THR A 53 -0.98 10.48 4.73
N LEU A 54 -2.01 9.76 4.27
CA LEU A 54 -2.73 8.78 5.07
C LEU A 54 -2.40 7.39 4.54
N ILE A 55 -1.93 6.53 5.45
CA ILE A 55 -1.58 5.14 5.13
C ILE A 55 -2.65 4.25 5.76
N VAL A 56 -3.35 3.49 4.93
CA VAL A 56 -4.41 2.58 5.38
C VAL A 56 -3.95 1.14 5.15
N TRP A 57 -4.04 0.31 6.17
CA TRP A 57 -3.51 -1.04 6.11
C TRP A 57 -4.40 -2.04 6.81
N GLY A 58 -4.43 -3.26 6.29
CA GLY A 58 -5.10 -4.37 6.95
C GLY A 58 -4.12 -5.16 7.78
N ARG A 59 -4.47 -5.37 9.06
CA ARG A 59 -3.60 -6.11 9.99
C ARG A 59 -3.30 -7.53 9.49
N TYR A 60 -4.27 -8.13 8.81
CA TYR A 60 -4.18 -9.52 8.36
C TYR A 60 -3.82 -9.64 6.89
N ASP A 61 -3.31 -8.57 6.30
CA ASP A 61 -2.87 -8.56 4.92
C ASP A 61 -1.65 -9.48 4.77
N LYS A 62 -1.81 -10.54 3.98
CA LYS A 62 -0.75 -11.51 3.73
C LYS A 62 0.07 -11.16 2.50
N ASP A 63 -0.49 -10.36 1.61
CA ASP A 63 0.19 -9.94 0.38
C ASP A 63 1.23 -8.86 0.68
N THR A 64 0.87 -7.91 1.54
CA THR A 64 1.77 -6.84 1.97
C THR A 64 1.76 -6.78 3.51
N PRO A 65 2.74 -7.42 4.14
CA PRO A 65 2.78 -7.54 5.61
C PRO A 65 2.90 -6.21 6.35
N MET A 66 2.49 -6.22 7.60
CA MET A 66 2.46 -5.03 8.46
C MET A 66 3.78 -4.28 8.57
N TYR A 67 4.92 -4.98 8.50
CA TYR A 67 6.20 -4.30 8.62
C TYR A 67 6.40 -3.26 7.50
N MET A 68 5.79 -3.48 6.34
CA MET A 68 5.87 -2.55 5.22
C MET A 68 5.12 -1.26 5.55
N ALA A 69 3.97 -1.38 6.20
CA ALA A 69 3.20 -0.20 6.63
C ALA A 69 3.98 0.63 7.64
N ARG A 70 4.60 -0.04 8.60
CA ARG A 70 5.40 0.65 9.61
C ARG A 70 6.61 1.36 9.00
N LYS A 71 7.25 0.72 8.02
CA LYS A 71 8.38 1.31 7.32
C LYS A 71 7.97 2.57 6.56
N LEU A 72 6.84 2.50 5.83
CA LEU A 72 6.30 3.66 5.14
C LEU A 72 6.00 4.79 6.10
N ASN A 73 5.39 4.47 7.23
CA ASN A 73 5.03 5.47 8.22
C ASN A 73 6.27 6.17 8.80
N ARG A 74 7.37 5.46 8.94
CA ARG A 74 8.62 6.06 9.40
C ARG A 74 9.28 6.93 8.34
N LEU A 75 9.19 6.51 7.07
CA LEU A 75 9.86 7.19 5.97
C LEU A 75 9.10 8.43 5.49
N ILE A 76 7.77 8.39 5.54
CA ILE A 76 6.94 9.52 5.13
C ILE A 76 6.70 10.39 6.36
N GLU A 77 7.46 11.47 6.45
CA GLU A 77 7.39 12.38 7.58
C GLU A 77 5.98 12.94 7.77
N GLY A 78 5.47 12.86 8.98
CA GLY A 78 4.13 13.36 9.30
C GLY A 78 2.98 12.50 8.78
N SER A 79 3.27 11.32 8.25
CA SER A 79 2.21 10.44 7.79
C SER A 79 1.40 9.87 8.96
N ARG A 80 0.12 9.60 8.69
CA ARG A 80 -0.78 8.95 9.64
C ARG A 80 -1.02 7.53 9.19
N LEU A 81 -0.73 6.55 10.05
CA LEU A 81 -0.98 5.14 9.77
C LEU A 81 -2.21 4.68 10.52
N VAL A 82 -3.16 4.11 9.77
CA VAL A 82 -4.38 3.52 10.33
C VAL A 82 -4.42 2.04 9.96
N VAL A 83 -4.62 1.19 10.96
CA VAL A 83 -4.63 -0.26 10.77
C VAL A 83 -6.00 -0.81 11.16
N TYR A 84 -6.61 -1.56 10.26
CA TYR A 84 -7.91 -2.19 10.50
C TYR A 84 -7.76 -3.70 10.64
N PRO A 85 -8.67 -4.36 11.39
CA PRO A 85 -8.68 -5.83 11.50
C PRO A 85 -9.28 -6.44 10.23
N ALA A 86 -8.53 -6.35 9.13
CA ALA A 86 -8.98 -6.71 7.79
C ALA A 86 -7.81 -7.18 6.95
N GLY A 87 -8.11 -7.71 5.76
CA GLY A 87 -7.10 -8.14 4.80
C GLY A 87 -6.64 -7.01 3.90
N HIS A 88 -6.25 -7.36 2.69
CA HIS A 88 -5.69 -6.42 1.72
C HIS A 88 -6.65 -5.28 1.34
N TYR A 89 -7.93 -5.57 1.29
CA TYR A 89 -8.95 -4.57 0.94
C TYR A 89 -9.58 -3.97 2.19
N SER A 90 -8.76 -3.53 3.13
CA SER A 90 -9.21 -3.01 4.42
C SER A 90 -10.18 -1.85 4.29
N TYR A 91 -9.98 -0.98 3.29
CA TYR A 91 -10.84 0.17 3.04
C TYR A 91 -12.25 -0.24 2.59
N VAL A 92 -12.42 -1.45 2.08
CA VAL A 92 -13.74 -1.99 1.72
C VAL A 92 -14.34 -2.76 2.89
N GLU A 93 -13.53 -3.60 3.53
CA GLU A 93 -13.99 -4.45 4.64
C GLU A 93 -14.39 -3.62 5.87
N CYS A 94 -13.71 -2.50 6.10
CA CYS A 94 -13.98 -1.57 7.20
C CYS A 94 -14.39 -0.21 6.65
N PHE A 95 -15.35 -0.20 5.73
CA PHE A 95 -15.67 0.98 4.93
C PHE A 95 -16.11 2.17 5.76
N GLU A 96 -16.99 1.96 6.74
CA GLU A 96 -17.48 3.07 7.56
C GLU A 96 -16.36 3.71 8.38
N ALA A 97 -15.52 2.88 9.00
CA ALA A 97 -14.39 3.38 9.78
C ALA A 97 -13.41 4.11 8.87
N PHE A 98 -13.19 3.57 7.66
CA PHE A 98 -12.32 4.21 6.68
C PHE A 98 -12.86 5.57 6.25
N LEU A 99 -14.15 5.68 6.00
CA LEU A 99 -14.76 6.97 5.62
C LEU A 99 -14.60 8.02 6.71
N ASP A 100 -14.81 7.64 7.96
CA ASP A 100 -14.62 8.55 9.09
C ASP A 100 -13.17 9.04 9.17
N GLU A 101 -12.23 8.12 9.01
CA GLU A 101 -10.80 8.46 9.06
C GLU A 101 -10.41 9.35 7.89
N LEU A 102 -10.91 9.03 6.70
CA LEU A 102 -10.64 9.83 5.51
C LEU A 102 -11.20 11.24 5.66
N TYR A 103 -12.41 11.36 6.19
CA TYR A 103 -13.01 12.66 6.45
C TYR A 103 -12.15 13.48 7.40
N CYS A 104 -11.75 12.90 8.53
CA CYS A 104 -10.88 13.57 9.49
C CYS A 104 -9.57 14.00 8.86
N PHE A 105 -8.99 13.12 8.06
CA PHE A 105 -7.72 13.41 7.38
C PHE A 105 -7.85 14.60 6.42
N LEU A 106 -8.91 14.61 5.63
CA LEU A 106 -9.13 15.69 4.66
C LEU A 106 -9.47 17.01 5.33
N MET A 107 -10.17 16.97 6.46
CA MET A 107 -10.56 18.16 7.21
C MET A 107 -9.48 18.66 8.17
N GLY A 108 -8.41 17.92 8.35
CA GLY A 108 -7.31 18.30 9.23
C GLY A 108 -7.59 18.08 10.71
N ILE A 109 -8.44 17.13 11.02
CA ILE A 109 -8.77 16.79 12.41
C ILE A 109 -8.42 15.30 12.76
#